data_5efe183cbe1b4659ae8ffb43ac49ed64
#
_entry.id   5efe183cbe1b4659ae8ffb43ac49ed64
#
_cell.length_a   1.000
_cell.length_b   1.000
_cell.length_c   1.000
_cell.angle_alpha   90.00
_cell.angle_beta   90.00
_cell.angle_gamma   90.00
#
_symmetry.space_group_name_H-M   'P 1'
#
loop_
_entity.id
_entity.type
_entity.pdbx_description
1 polymer ?
#
loop_
_entity_poly.entity_id
_entity_poly.type
_entity_poly.pdbx_seq_one_letter_code
_entity_poly.pdbx_strand_id
1 'polypeptide(L)'
;GTQQMAGTEILRVANLNNMEVEVDVNENDIVKIKVGDEAKVEVDAYLKKEFRGVVTSIANSASSALTADQVTNFKVKVRILKESYQDLLEGKPSKYSPFRPGMTATVDIITKTKKNVLSVPISAVVVKSDTAAVKEIKVDDPEAEKSAPKSDKKFECVFVKVGNKAKIRVIKTGIQDDTNIEVLTGLKKGDVIITGPYTTVSKDLNSGDKVKVKSDKK
;
A
#
# COMPACT_ATOMS: atom_id res chain seq x y z
N GLY A 1 -16.08 18.72 -42.94
CA GLY A 1 -17.02 19.20 -41.92
C GLY A 1 -17.25 20.68 -42.07
N THR A 2 -18.44 21.15 -41.89
CA THR A 2 -18.74 22.57 -41.81
C THR A 2 -18.26 23.10 -40.45
N GLN A 3 -17.97 24.40 -40.31
CA GLN A 3 -17.41 25.04 -39.11
C GLN A 3 -18.25 24.84 -37.82
N GLN A 4 -19.43 24.26 -37.88
CA GLN A 4 -20.34 24.04 -36.74
C GLN A 4 -20.55 22.58 -36.36
N MET A 5 -20.03 21.60 -37.10
CA MET A 5 -20.12 20.19 -36.75
C MET A 5 -18.74 19.54 -36.70
N ALA A 6 -18.40 18.98 -35.53
CA ALA A 6 -17.24 18.12 -35.39
C ALA A 6 -17.40 16.94 -36.39
N GLY A 7 -16.34 16.62 -37.11
CA GLY A 7 -16.36 15.47 -38.03
C GLY A 7 -16.69 14.18 -37.28
N THR A 8 -17.46 13.31 -37.93
CA THR A 8 -17.76 11.97 -37.40
C THR A 8 -16.51 11.11 -37.42
N GLU A 9 -16.15 10.50 -36.30
CA GLU A 9 -15.06 9.54 -36.23
C GLU A 9 -15.47 8.27 -37.04
N ILE A 10 -14.68 7.96 -38.06
CA ILE A 10 -15.00 6.84 -39.00
C ILE A 10 -14.30 5.56 -38.56
N LEU A 11 -13.07 5.63 -38.01
CA LEU A 11 -12.25 4.47 -37.72
C LEU A 11 -11.21 4.78 -36.65
N ARG A 12 -10.99 3.84 -35.74
CA ARG A 12 -9.84 3.80 -34.82
C ARG A 12 -8.95 2.62 -35.13
N VAL A 13 -7.65 2.85 -35.28
CA VAL A 13 -6.63 1.80 -35.42
C VAL A 13 -5.80 1.74 -34.18
N ALA A 14 -5.68 0.56 -33.58
CA ALA A 14 -4.91 0.34 -32.35
C ALA A 14 -3.88 -0.77 -32.55
N ASN A 15 -2.69 -0.59 -31.97
CA ASN A 15 -1.67 -1.63 -31.89
C ASN A 15 -1.89 -2.50 -30.65
N LEU A 16 -2.41 -3.69 -30.80
CA LEU A 16 -2.72 -4.61 -29.72
C LEU A 16 -1.50 -5.35 -29.15
N ASN A 17 -0.30 -5.14 -29.71
CA ASN A 17 0.92 -5.77 -29.21
C ASN A 17 1.47 -5.10 -27.93
N ASN A 18 1.14 -3.84 -27.72
CA ASN A 18 1.60 -3.06 -26.57
C ASN A 18 0.37 -2.48 -25.87
N MET A 19 -0.20 -3.28 -24.98
CA MET A 19 -1.35 -2.84 -24.20
C MET A 19 -0.87 -2.06 -22.97
N GLU A 20 -1.51 -0.93 -22.76
CA GLU A 20 -1.28 -0.06 -21.61
C GLU A 20 -2.61 0.14 -20.86
N VAL A 21 -2.53 0.17 -19.56
CA VAL A 21 -3.63 0.54 -18.67
C VAL A 21 -3.42 1.99 -18.28
N GLU A 22 -4.43 2.81 -18.42
CA GLU A 22 -4.42 4.20 -17.95
C GLU A 22 -5.19 4.25 -16.62
N VAL A 23 -4.52 4.70 -15.56
CA VAL A 23 -5.09 4.82 -14.21
C VAL A 23 -5.02 6.25 -13.72
N ASP A 24 -5.99 6.64 -12.92
CA ASP A 24 -6.05 7.93 -12.27
C ASP A 24 -5.45 7.82 -10.87
N VAL A 25 -4.37 8.59 -10.63
CA VAL A 25 -3.64 8.60 -9.36
C VAL A 25 -3.81 9.96 -8.69
N ASN A 26 -4.08 9.95 -7.39
CA ASN A 26 -4.25 11.15 -6.59
C ASN A 26 -2.95 11.97 -6.50
N GLU A 27 -3.07 13.30 -6.35
CA GLU A 27 -1.96 14.24 -6.19
C GLU A 27 -1.00 13.85 -5.03
N ASN A 28 -1.53 13.33 -3.92
CA ASN A 28 -0.70 12.95 -2.77
C ASN A 28 0.19 11.73 -3.05
N ASP A 29 -0.20 10.89 -4.01
CA ASP A 29 0.50 9.64 -4.30
C ASP A 29 1.36 9.74 -5.55
N ILE A 30 1.02 10.63 -6.50
CA ILE A 30 1.77 10.78 -7.75
C ILE A 30 3.25 11.15 -7.52
N VAL A 31 3.55 11.91 -6.45
CA VAL A 31 4.91 12.30 -6.09
C VAL A 31 5.81 11.13 -5.68
N LYS A 32 5.20 9.99 -5.34
CA LYS A 32 5.91 8.77 -4.95
C LYS A 32 6.22 7.87 -6.14
N ILE A 33 5.48 8.03 -7.25
CA ILE A 33 5.57 7.18 -8.44
C ILE A 33 6.65 7.69 -9.39
N LYS A 34 7.37 6.76 -9.99
CA LYS A 34 8.40 7.04 -10.99
C LYS A 34 8.18 6.21 -12.23
N VAL A 35 8.57 6.76 -13.37
CA VAL A 35 8.64 5.96 -14.62
C VAL A 35 9.64 4.83 -14.41
N GLY A 36 9.22 3.62 -14.73
CA GLY A 36 9.99 2.40 -14.49
C GLY A 36 9.60 1.62 -13.23
N ASP A 37 8.71 2.15 -12.38
CA ASP A 37 8.20 1.41 -11.23
C ASP A 37 7.43 0.18 -11.69
N GLU A 38 7.61 -0.94 -10.98
CA GLU A 38 6.86 -2.16 -11.21
C GLU A 38 5.41 -2.01 -10.74
N ALA A 39 4.51 -2.66 -11.45
CA ALA A 39 3.09 -2.67 -11.08
C ALA A 39 2.50 -4.07 -11.23
N LYS A 40 1.54 -4.39 -10.38
CA LYS A 40 0.62 -5.52 -10.52
C LYS A 40 -0.64 -5.02 -11.17
N VAL A 41 -1.10 -5.71 -12.19
CA VAL A 41 -2.29 -5.37 -12.95
C VAL A 41 -3.27 -6.53 -12.85
N GLU A 42 -4.43 -6.28 -12.33
CA GLU A 42 -5.55 -7.22 -12.29
C GLU A 42 -6.61 -6.75 -13.29
N VAL A 43 -6.91 -7.57 -14.27
CA VAL A 43 -7.92 -7.27 -15.28
C VAL A 43 -9.21 -8.00 -14.93
N ASP A 44 -10.33 -7.29 -14.86
CA ASP A 44 -11.63 -7.83 -14.42
C ASP A 44 -12.09 -9.03 -15.27
N ALA A 45 -11.69 -9.06 -16.53
CA ALA A 45 -12.00 -10.19 -17.42
C ALA A 45 -11.24 -11.49 -17.08
N TYR A 46 -10.18 -11.41 -16.28
CA TYR A 46 -9.31 -12.54 -15.91
C TYR A 46 -9.23 -12.69 -14.41
N LEU A 47 -10.32 -13.11 -13.78
CA LEU A 47 -10.43 -13.32 -12.34
C LEU A 47 -9.30 -14.21 -11.82
N LYS A 48 -8.71 -13.83 -10.69
CA LYS A 48 -7.62 -14.54 -9.99
C LYS A 48 -6.28 -14.58 -10.74
N LYS A 49 -6.08 -13.70 -11.73
CA LYS A 49 -4.83 -13.64 -12.48
C LYS A 49 -4.21 -12.26 -12.37
N GLU A 50 -3.00 -12.20 -11.80
CA GLU A 50 -2.21 -11.00 -11.68
C GLU A 50 -1.23 -10.93 -12.86
N PHE A 51 -1.16 -9.78 -13.51
CA PHE A 51 -0.19 -9.50 -14.57
C PHE A 51 0.84 -8.52 -14.07
N ARG A 52 2.07 -8.67 -14.53
CA ARG A 52 3.12 -7.69 -14.22
C ARG A 52 3.10 -6.58 -15.25
N GLY A 53 3.23 -5.35 -14.76
CA GLY A 53 3.32 -4.14 -15.55
C GLY A 53 4.50 -3.27 -15.12
N VAL A 54 4.77 -2.25 -15.92
CA VAL A 54 5.77 -1.22 -15.64
C VAL A 54 5.19 0.14 -16.00
N VAL A 55 5.40 1.14 -15.16
CA VAL A 55 5.00 2.53 -15.40
C VAL A 55 5.80 3.08 -16.57
N THR A 56 5.11 3.47 -17.65
CA THR A 56 5.72 3.99 -18.87
C THR A 56 5.64 5.51 -18.97
N SER A 57 4.57 6.11 -18.44
CA SER A 57 4.36 7.55 -18.54
C SER A 57 3.51 8.06 -17.38
N ILE A 58 3.81 9.27 -16.94
CA ILE A 58 3.08 10.02 -15.94
C ILE A 58 2.68 11.34 -16.60
N ALA A 59 1.38 11.69 -16.56
CA ALA A 59 0.92 12.95 -17.12
C ALA A 59 1.46 14.15 -16.32
N ASN A 60 1.94 15.15 -17.02
CA ASN A 60 2.46 16.38 -16.41
C ASN A 60 1.37 17.37 -15.95
N SER A 61 0.13 17.12 -16.36
CA SER A 61 -1.04 17.93 -15.98
C SER A 61 -2.12 17.07 -15.39
N ALA A 62 -2.80 17.61 -14.39
CA ALA A 62 -3.96 16.98 -13.82
C ALA A 62 -5.09 16.85 -14.85
N SER A 63 -5.90 15.82 -14.74
CA SER A 63 -7.19 15.73 -15.41
C SER A 63 -8.05 16.88 -14.90
N SER A 64 -8.45 17.81 -15.79
CA SER A 64 -9.29 18.93 -15.41
C SER A 64 -10.62 18.44 -14.89
N ALA A 65 -10.83 18.59 -13.58
CA ALA A 65 -12.15 18.43 -13.00
C ALA A 65 -12.99 19.68 -13.34
N LEU A 66 -14.16 19.47 -13.90
CA LEU A 66 -15.08 20.54 -14.26
C LEU A 66 -15.82 21.15 -13.04
N THR A 67 -15.58 20.64 -11.84
CA THR A 67 -16.23 21.08 -10.61
C THR A 67 -15.22 21.26 -9.48
N ALA A 68 -15.41 22.28 -8.64
CA ALA A 68 -14.48 22.71 -7.58
C ALA A 68 -14.28 21.66 -6.44
N ASP A 69 -15.14 20.66 -6.34
CA ASP A 69 -15.08 19.63 -5.28
C ASP A 69 -14.43 18.31 -5.72
N GLN A 70 -13.86 18.25 -6.93
CA GLN A 70 -13.22 17.02 -7.41
C GLN A 70 -11.76 16.94 -7.00
N VAL A 71 -11.38 15.75 -6.55
CA VAL A 71 -10.01 15.40 -6.21
C VAL A 71 -9.12 15.49 -7.45
N THR A 72 -7.98 16.16 -7.31
CA THR A 72 -6.98 16.29 -8.39
C THR A 72 -6.33 14.95 -8.66
N ASN A 73 -6.53 14.42 -9.87
CA ASN A 73 -5.95 13.16 -10.31
C ASN A 73 -5.03 13.36 -11.51
N PHE A 74 -3.97 12.56 -11.57
CA PHE A 74 -3.01 12.53 -12.67
C PHE A 74 -3.10 11.16 -13.38
N LYS A 75 -3.05 11.18 -14.70
CA LYS A 75 -3.08 9.97 -15.50
C LYS A 75 -1.70 9.32 -15.55
N VAL A 76 -1.65 8.06 -15.17
CA VAL A 76 -0.45 7.23 -15.23
C VAL A 76 -0.71 6.08 -16.20
N LYS A 77 0.25 5.81 -17.10
CA LYS A 77 0.19 4.69 -18.02
C LYS A 77 1.10 3.57 -17.57
N VAL A 78 0.54 2.40 -17.47
CA VAL A 78 1.23 1.18 -17.08
C VAL A 78 1.15 0.18 -18.22
N ARG A 79 2.30 -0.25 -18.75
CA ARG A 79 2.38 -1.25 -19.80
C ARG A 79 2.38 -2.64 -19.18
N ILE A 80 1.52 -3.52 -19.68
CA ILE A 80 1.50 -4.93 -19.29
C ILE A 80 2.66 -5.65 -20.01
N LEU A 81 3.48 -6.35 -19.24
CA LEU A 81 4.62 -7.11 -19.76
C LEU A 81 4.14 -8.39 -20.43
N LYS A 82 4.58 -8.64 -21.67
CA LYS A 82 4.22 -9.84 -22.46
C LYS A 82 4.55 -11.14 -21.74
N GLU A 83 5.64 -11.14 -20.96
CA GLU A 83 6.08 -12.29 -20.18
C GLU A 83 5.06 -12.75 -19.15
N SER A 84 4.20 -11.84 -18.65
CA SER A 84 3.21 -12.15 -17.61
C SER A 84 1.94 -12.82 -18.14
N TYR A 85 1.72 -12.85 -19.46
CA TYR A 85 0.55 -13.45 -20.08
C TYR A 85 0.87 -14.40 -21.24
N GLN A 86 2.08 -14.94 -21.30
CA GLN A 86 2.50 -15.88 -22.35
C GLN A 86 1.61 -17.12 -22.40
N ASP A 87 1.19 -17.62 -21.27
CA ASP A 87 0.28 -18.75 -21.13
C ASP A 87 -1.09 -18.51 -21.81
N LEU A 88 -1.55 -17.27 -21.92
CA LEU A 88 -2.76 -16.90 -22.64
C LEU A 88 -2.56 -16.85 -24.17
N LEU A 89 -1.31 -16.83 -24.61
CA LEU A 89 -0.93 -16.79 -26.02
C LEU A 89 -0.65 -18.19 -26.59
N GLU A 90 -0.44 -19.19 -25.76
CA GLU A 90 -0.17 -20.56 -26.20
C GLU A 90 -1.31 -21.09 -27.05
N GLY A 91 -0.96 -21.63 -28.24
CA GLY A 91 -1.92 -22.15 -29.21
C GLY A 91 -2.76 -21.10 -29.96
N LYS A 92 -2.45 -19.82 -29.83
CA LYS A 92 -3.16 -18.72 -30.52
C LYS A 92 -2.33 -18.14 -31.64
N PRO A 93 -2.98 -17.53 -32.68
CA PRO A 93 -2.28 -16.85 -33.76
C PRO A 93 -1.36 -15.74 -33.25
N SER A 94 -0.26 -15.47 -33.95
CA SER A 94 0.75 -14.46 -33.53
C SER A 94 0.20 -13.03 -33.39
N LYS A 95 -0.94 -12.72 -33.98
CA LYS A 95 -1.63 -11.42 -33.86
C LYS A 95 -2.71 -11.39 -32.78
N TYR A 96 -2.87 -12.48 -32.02
CA TYR A 96 -3.87 -12.54 -30.97
C TYR A 96 -3.43 -11.71 -29.78
N SER A 97 -4.33 -10.87 -29.28
CA SER A 97 -4.16 -10.18 -27.97
C SER A 97 -5.25 -10.63 -27.01
N PRO A 98 -4.91 -11.08 -25.81
CA PRO A 98 -5.91 -11.43 -24.80
C PRO A 98 -6.64 -10.22 -24.25
N PHE A 99 -6.03 -9.05 -24.33
CA PHE A 99 -6.60 -7.79 -23.85
C PHE A 99 -7.24 -7.01 -25.01
N ARG A 100 -8.31 -6.31 -24.70
CA ARG A 100 -9.02 -5.45 -25.66
C ARG A 100 -9.12 -4.03 -25.11
N PRO A 101 -9.02 -3.00 -25.97
CA PRO A 101 -9.30 -1.63 -25.56
C PRO A 101 -10.68 -1.52 -24.90
N GLY A 102 -10.77 -0.79 -23.78
CA GLY A 102 -12.00 -0.64 -23.02
C GLY A 102 -12.22 -1.67 -21.91
N MET A 103 -11.29 -2.62 -21.71
CA MET A 103 -11.32 -3.49 -20.52
C MET A 103 -10.95 -2.68 -19.27
N THR A 104 -11.63 -3.00 -18.17
CA THR A 104 -11.35 -2.43 -16.85
C THR A 104 -10.26 -3.23 -16.15
N ALA A 105 -9.38 -2.54 -15.44
CA ALA A 105 -8.32 -3.14 -14.67
C ALA A 105 -8.00 -2.32 -13.41
N THR A 106 -7.58 -3.02 -12.35
CA THR A 106 -7.01 -2.44 -11.13
C THR A 106 -5.50 -2.55 -11.20
N VAL A 107 -4.80 -1.52 -10.73
CA VAL A 107 -3.33 -1.48 -10.78
C VAL A 107 -2.75 -1.07 -9.44
N ASP A 108 -1.89 -1.92 -8.89
CA ASP A 108 -1.11 -1.65 -7.70
C ASP A 108 0.32 -1.29 -8.10
N ILE A 109 0.70 -0.02 -7.94
CA ILE A 109 2.04 0.47 -8.29
C ILE A 109 2.98 0.33 -7.09
N ILE A 110 4.07 -0.41 -7.27
CA ILE A 110 5.05 -0.69 -6.23
C ILE A 110 6.12 0.41 -6.24
N THR A 111 5.92 1.43 -5.39
CA THR A 111 6.81 2.60 -5.36
C THR A 111 8.10 2.35 -4.58
N LYS A 112 8.12 1.40 -3.65
CA LYS A 112 9.29 1.11 -2.83
C LYS A 112 9.28 -0.32 -2.31
N THR A 113 10.39 -1.02 -2.49
CA THR A 113 10.61 -2.37 -1.98
C THR A 113 11.80 -2.39 -1.04
N LYS A 114 11.65 -3.01 0.13
CA LYS A 114 12.75 -3.32 1.05
C LYS A 114 12.76 -4.80 1.36
N LYS A 115 13.93 -5.42 1.27
CA LYS A 115 14.12 -6.84 1.60
C LYS A 115 14.78 -6.99 2.97
N ASN A 116 14.50 -8.12 3.64
CA ASN A 116 15.10 -8.47 4.93
C ASN A 116 14.82 -7.46 6.05
N VAL A 117 13.61 -6.91 6.08
CA VAL A 117 13.16 -5.99 7.13
C VAL A 117 12.39 -6.72 8.22
N LEU A 118 12.41 -6.18 9.44
CA LEU A 118 11.51 -6.62 10.50
C LEU A 118 10.14 -6.01 10.24
N SER A 119 9.12 -6.85 10.06
CA SER A 119 7.75 -6.40 9.84
C SER A 119 6.79 -7.01 10.86
N VAL A 120 5.70 -6.32 11.09
CA VAL A 120 4.60 -6.76 11.96
C VAL A 120 3.27 -6.54 11.25
N PRO A 121 2.25 -7.36 11.50
CA PRO A 121 0.92 -7.12 10.96
C PRO A 121 0.39 -5.75 11.41
N ILE A 122 -0.25 -5.02 10.52
CA ILE A 122 -0.83 -3.69 10.82
C ILE A 122 -1.81 -3.78 11.99
N SER A 123 -2.55 -4.90 12.11
CA SER A 123 -3.49 -5.15 13.21
C SER A 123 -2.85 -5.20 14.60
N ALA A 124 -1.52 -5.37 14.70
CA ALA A 124 -0.79 -5.36 15.96
C ALA A 124 -0.34 -3.95 16.39
N VAL A 125 -0.37 -2.98 15.47
CA VAL A 125 0.07 -1.62 15.74
C VAL A 125 -1.09 -0.80 16.27
N VAL A 126 -0.90 -0.19 17.43
CA VAL A 126 -1.88 0.69 18.07
C VAL A 126 -1.28 2.08 18.24
N VAL A 127 -2.13 3.09 18.11
CA VAL A 127 -1.75 4.47 18.36
C VAL A 127 -2.24 4.86 19.74
N LYS A 128 -1.33 5.20 20.64
CA LYS A 128 -1.64 5.73 21.99
C LYS A 128 -1.18 7.19 22.06
N SER A 129 -2.04 8.05 22.59
CA SER A 129 -1.67 9.40 23.02
C SER A 129 -0.97 9.33 24.35
N ASP A 130 -0.18 10.37 24.68
CA ASP A 130 0.65 10.47 25.86
C ASP A 130 -0.18 10.29 27.14
N THR A 131 -0.25 9.08 27.64
CA THR A 131 -0.85 8.72 28.93
C THR A 131 0.22 8.12 29.83
N ALA A 132 -0.01 8.13 31.13
CA ALA A 132 0.93 7.72 32.19
C ALA A 132 1.66 6.37 31.95
N ALA A 133 1.11 5.50 31.08
CA ALA A 133 1.74 4.23 30.67
C ALA A 133 3.00 4.42 29.80
N VAL A 134 3.18 5.58 29.16
CA VAL A 134 4.37 5.89 28.34
C VAL A 134 5.53 6.36 29.24
N LYS A 135 5.25 6.88 30.43
CA LYS A 135 6.29 7.34 31.38
C LYS A 135 7.19 6.25 31.95
N GLU A 136 6.79 4.98 31.86
CA GLU A 136 7.65 3.86 32.30
C GLU A 136 8.62 3.37 31.21
N ILE A 137 8.55 3.93 30.00
CA ILE A 137 9.46 3.58 28.91
C ILE A 137 10.69 4.48 29.04
N LYS A 138 11.76 3.98 29.64
CA LYS A 138 13.10 4.57 29.53
C LYS A 138 13.48 4.51 28.06
N VAL A 139 13.42 5.64 27.37
CA VAL A 139 14.06 5.84 26.09
C VAL A 139 15.55 5.93 26.41
N ASP A 140 16.34 4.96 25.95
CA ASP A 140 17.80 4.97 26.09
C ASP A 140 18.44 6.01 25.14
N ASP A 141 17.87 7.22 25.09
CA ASP A 141 18.40 8.34 24.32
C ASP A 141 18.44 9.60 25.22
N PRO A 142 19.65 10.06 25.64
CA PRO A 142 19.81 11.15 26.63
C PRO A 142 19.43 12.53 26.10
N GLU A 143 19.17 12.72 24.81
CA GLU A 143 18.88 14.05 24.25
C GLU A 143 17.38 14.41 24.16
N ALA A 144 16.48 13.49 24.50
CA ALA A 144 15.03 13.71 24.40
C ALA A 144 14.39 14.40 25.61
N GLU A 145 15.14 14.67 26.68
CA GLU A 145 14.59 15.14 27.97
C GLU A 145 14.38 16.67 28.10
N LYS A 146 14.71 17.49 27.09
CA LYS A 146 14.75 18.95 27.29
C LYS A 146 13.70 19.80 26.62
N SER A 147 12.60 19.25 26.09
CA SER A 147 11.51 20.11 25.61
C SER A 147 10.15 19.44 25.73
N ALA A 148 9.52 19.55 26.89
CA ALA A 148 8.13 19.18 27.07
C ALA A 148 7.22 20.42 27.07
N PRO A 149 6.51 20.70 25.96
CA PRO A 149 5.14 21.18 26.05
C PRO A 149 4.22 19.97 25.94
N LYS A 150 3.10 20.00 26.68
CA LYS A 150 1.97 19.06 26.54
C LYS A 150 1.45 19.14 25.10
N SER A 151 2.00 18.36 24.19
CA SER A 151 1.48 18.19 22.84
C SER A 151 0.89 16.80 22.78
N ASP A 152 -0.30 16.67 22.18
CA ASP A 152 -0.98 15.40 21.84
C ASP A 152 -0.14 14.56 20.86
N LYS A 153 1.06 14.18 21.27
CA LYS A 153 1.92 13.32 20.48
C LYS A 153 1.32 11.93 20.48
N LYS A 154 0.89 11.50 19.34
CA LYS A 154 0.46 10.12 19.09
C LYS A 154 1.72 9.27 18.86
N PHE A 155 1.83 8.16 19.61
CA PHE A 155 2.91 7.21 19.48
C PHE A 155 2.38 5.89 18.92
N GLU A 156 3.08 5.35 17.95
CA GLU A 156 2.82 4.01 17.44
C GLU A 156 3.46 3.00 18.37
N CYS A 157 2.66 2.06 18.84
CA CYS A 157 3.06 1.09 19.84
C CYS A 157 2.63 -0.31 19.43
N VAL A 158 3.32 -1.31 19.97
CA VAL A 158 2.92 -2.70 19.89
C VAL A 158 2.93 -3.33 21.28
N PHE A 159 2.09 -4.34 21.48
CA PHE A 159 2.14 -5.15 22.70
C PHE A 159 3.01 -6.38 22.47
N VAL A 160 4.06 -6.52 23.27
CA VAL A 160 4.96 -7.65 23.27
C VAL A 160 4.64 -8.52 24.49
N LYS A 161 4.55 -9.85 24.26
CA LYS A 161 4.38 -10.81 25.33
C LYS A 161 5.71 -11.06 26.03
N VAL A 162 5.78 -10.71 27.33
CA VAL A 162 6.93 -11.02 28.19
C VAL A 162 6.45 -11.96 29.30
N GLY A 163 6.83 -13.24 29.20
CA GLY A 163 6.26 -14.29 30.05
C GLY A 163 4.75 -14.45 29.80
N ASN A 164 3.92 -14.19 30.81
CA ASN A 164 2.45 -14.23 30.71
C ASN A 164 1.81 -12.83 30.75
N LYS A 165 2.58 -11.78 30.56
CA LYS A 165 2.10 -10.41 30.62
C LYS A 165 2.30 -9.69 29.29
N ALA A 166 1.37 -8.79 28.95
CA ALA A 166 1.54 -7.85 27.87
C ALA A 166 2.39 -6.66 28.31
N LYS A 167 3.37 -6.26 27.51
CA LYS A 167 4.15 -5.04 27.73
C LYS A 167 4.04 -4.17 26.49
N ILE A 168 3.64 -2.92 26.69
CA ILE A 168 3.60 -1.94 25.60
C ILE A 168 5.02 -1.51 25.25
N ARG A 169 5.29 -1.37 23.95
CA ARG A 169 6.59 -0.90 23.46
C ARG A 169 6.35 0.07 22.32
N VAL A 170 6.92 1.27 22.41
CA VAL A 170 6.88 2.25 21.34
C VAL A 170 7.76 1.78 20.21
N ILE A 171 7.26 1.90 19.00
CA ILE A 171 7.97 1.55 17.78
C ILE A 171 8.07 2.76 16.85
N LYS A 172 9.06 2.73 15.97
CA LYS A 172 9.11 3.62 14.82
C LYS A 172 8.88 2.79 13.57
N THR A 173 7.87 3.14 12.82
CA THR A 173 7.49 2.41 11.60
C THR A 173 8.20 2.96 10.37
N GLY A 174 8.18 2.19 9.30
CA GLY A 174 8.74 2.53 8.01
C GLY A 174 7.71 2.40 6.89
N ILE A 175 8.06 1.67 5.83
CA ILE A 175 7.13 1.38 4.74
C ILE A 175 6.10 0.35 5.19
N GLN A 176 4.93 0.40 4.56
CA GLN A 176 3.86 -0.58 4.80
C GLN A 176 3.32 -1.11 3.49
N ASP A 177 2.80 -2.33 3.55
CA ASP A 177 1.97 -2.93 2.51
C ASP A 177 0.53 -3.11 3.04
N ASP A 178 -0.32 -3.87 2.33
CA ASP A 178 -1.72 -4.08 2.70
C ASP A 178 -1.92 -4.83 4.03
N THR A 179 -0.93 -5.58 4.48
CA THR A 179 -1.02 -6.49 5.63
C THR A 179 0.00 -6.21 6.71
N ASN A 180 1.18 -5.72 6.34
CA ASN A 180 2.33 -5.57 7.22
C ASN A 180 2.91 -4.17 7.18
N ILE A 181 3.55 -3.78 8.28
CA ILE A 181 4.29 -2.53 8.40
C ILE A 181 5.73 -2.82 8.87
N GLU A 182 6.71 -2.17 8.25
CA GLU A 182 8.11 -2.24 8.64
C GLU A 182 8.31 -1.60 10.02
N VAL A 183 9.12 -2.23 10.86
CA VAL A 183 9.54 -1.69 12.14
C VAL A 183 11.03 -1.34 12.08
N LEU A 184 11.32 -0.04 12.16
CA LEU A 184 12.69 0.49 12.13
C LEU A 184 13.38 0.36 13.49
N THR A 185 12.64 0.67 14.57
CA THR A 185 13.16 0.61 15.94
C THR A 185 12.06 0.16 16.91
N GLY A 186 12.46 -0.35 18.07
CA GLY A 186 11.53 -0.72 19.16
C GLY A 186 11.28 -2.22 19.28
N LEU A 187 11.57 -3.05 18.27
CA LEU A 187 11.44 -4.51 18.33
C LEU A 187 12.74 -5.21 17.94
N LYS A 188 12.86 -6.44 18.40
CA LYS A 188 13.96 -7.34 18.06
C LYS A 188 13.41 -8.62 17.42
N LYS A 189 14.21 -9.24 16.55
CA LYS A 189 13.88 -10.56 15.99
C LYS A 189 13.70 -11.58 17.12
N GLY A 190 12.55 -12.26 17.14
CA GLY A 190 12.19 -13.21 18.18
C GLY A 190 11.23 -12.66 19.25
N ASP A 191 10.94 -11.36 19.27
CA ASP A 191 9.89 -10.82 20.13
C ASP A 191 8.51 -11.40 19.70
N VAL A 192 7.71 -11.82 20.69
CA VAL A 192 6.35 -12.34 20.46
C VAL A 192 5.38 -11.17 20.59
N ILE A 193 4.75 -10.78 19.49
CA ILE A 193 3.78 -9.69 19.44
C ILE A 193 2.35 -10.18 19.58
N ILE A 194 1.47 -9.35 20.14
CA ILE A 194 0.06 -9.63 20.31
C ILE A 194 -0.69 -8.99 19.14
N THR A 195 -1.31 -9.81 18.29
CA THR A 195 -1.91 -9.36 17.03
C THR A 195 -3.42 -9.22 17.04
N GLY A 196 -4.11 -9.69 18.06
CA GLY A 196 -5.55 -9.58 18.00
C GLY A 196 -6.31 -10.21 19.15
N PRO A 197 -7.64 -10.04 19.19
CA PRO A 197 -8.47 -9.21 18.27
C PRO A 197 -8.12 -7.72 18.33
N TYR A 198 -8.20 -7.00 17.18
CA TYR A 198 -7.81 -5.59 17.09
C TYR A 198 -8.51 -4.69 18.14
N THR A 199 -9.80 -4.90 18.35
CA THR A 199 -10.58 -4.15 19.35
C THR A 199 -10.01 -4.30 20.75
N THR A 200 -9.63 -5.51 21.14
CA THR A 200 -9.02 -5.79 22.44
C THR A 200 -7.63 -5.17 22.55
N VAL A 201 -6.82 -5.29 21.52
CA VAL A 201 -5.44 -4.73 21.52
C VAL A 201 -5.48 -3.21 21.54
N SER A 202 -6.41 -2.58 20.83
CA SER A 202 -6.47 -1.12 20.72
C SER A 202 -7.12 -0.44 21.92
N LYS A 203 -8.18 -1.05 22.50
CA LYS A 203 -9.01 -0.40 23.54
C LYS A 203 -8.80 -0.96 24.94
N ASP A 204 -8.78 -2.29 25.08
CA ASP A 204 -8.91 -2.93 26.37
C ASP A 204 -7.55 -3.34 26.97
N LEU A 205 -6.56 -3.67 26.13
CA LEU A 205 -5.27 -4.19 26.60
C LEU A 205 -4.39 -3.09 27.18
N ASN A 206 -3.92 -3.33 28.41
CA ASN A 206 -2.99 -2.44 29.11
C ASN A 206 -1.67 -3.15 29.39
N SER A 207 -0.62 -2.35 29.64
CA SER A 207 0.68 -2.89 30.07
C SER A 207 0.54 -3.59 31.43
N GLY A 208 0.98 -4.84 31.49
CA GLY A 208 0.87 -5.67 32.69
C GLY A 208 -0.25 -6.72 32.68
N ASP A 209 -1.20 -6.61 31.75
CA ASP A 209 -2.31 -7.57 31.66
C ASP A 209 -1.82 -8.97 31.32
N LYS A 210 -2.48 -9.96 31.93
CA LYS A 210 -2.19 -11.37 31.67
C LYS A 210 -2.73 -11.79 30.30
N VAL A 211 -1.87 -12.36 29.48
CA VAL A 211 -2.22 -12.85 28.14
C VAL A 211 -1.95 -14.35 28.00
N LYS A 212 -2.84 -15.03 27.31
CA LYS A 212 -2.68 -16.45 26.96
C LYS A 212 -2.55 -16.57 25.43
N VAL A 213 -1.68 -17.46 24.98
CA VAL A 213 -1.60 -17.82 23.57
C VAL A 213 -2.77 -18.73 23.26
N LYS A 214 -3.57 -18.36 22.27
CA LYS A 214 -4.56 -19.29 21.71
C LYS A 214 -3.79 -20.30 20.86
N SER A 215 -3.71 -21.54 21.30
CA SER A 215 -3.20 -22.61 20.44
C SER A 215 -4.27 -22.91 19.40
N ASP A 216 -4.03 -22.58 18.15
CA ASP A 216 -4.82 -23.14 17.06
C ASP A 216 -4.59 -24.64 17.06
N LYS A 217 -5.61 -25.40 17.51
CA LYS A 217 -5.65 -26.82 17.22
C LYS A 217 -5.77 -26.94 15.69
N LYS A 218 -4.73 -27.52 15.10
CA LYS A 218 -4.76 -28.02 13.72
C LYS A 218 -5.90 -29.05 13.56
#